data_f14fe688ba14e6f3c48e67b8d5cc0a61
#
_entry.id   f14fe688ba14e6f3c48e67b8d5cc0a61
#
_cell.length_a   1.000
_cell.length_b   1.000
_cell.length_c   1.000
_cell.angle_alpha   90.00
_cell.angle_beta   90.00
_cell.angle_gamma   90.00
#
_symmetry.space_group_name_H-M   'P 1'
#
loop_
_entity.id
_entity.type
_entity.pdbx_description
1 polymer ?
#
loop_
_entity_poly.entity_id
_entity_poly.type
_entity_poly.pdbx_seq_one_letter_code
_entity_poly.pdbx_strand_id
1 'polypeptide(L)'
;MIVLAGQSAPGMNHRQRFLNRVLPLALGVFGFSLGLASPARAEVVELLDKTKLNAKIVHFYDGVYTVEVAGQTQKIPKEKIRSIGFQLPPARPEFSTPEKTFERWRKALTDGAMDRVVDCYALMYQGLLASQMGQAGDAIKKMQKEVDGTKFQIKGSTTKGETATLKVQRQKGEDSDTGEVAFIRENGEWKMLPPQQ
;
A
#
# COMPACT_ATOMS: atom_id res chain seq x y z
N MET A 1 -35.29 -42.21 -19.25
CA MET A 1 -35.23 -42.07 -17.80
C MET A 1 -33.73 -42.17 -17.41
N ILE A 2 -33.06 -41.05 -17.36
CA ILE A 2 -31.62 -40.97 -17.00
C ILE A 2 -31.53 -40.05 -15.77
N VAL A 3 -31.19 -40.63 -14.66
CA VAL A 3 -30.94 -39.96 -13.36
C VAL A 3 -29.53 -39.43 -13.39
N LEU A 4 -29.35 -38.11 -13.42
CA LEU A 4 -28.06 -37.48 -13.21
C LEU A 4 -27.87 -37.23 -11.72
N ALA A 5 -26.94 -38.01 -11.12
CA ALA A 5 -26.48 -37.85 -9.75
C ALA A 5 -25.75 -36.49 -9.59
N GLY A 6 -26.22 -35.70 -8.62
CA GLY A 6 -25.56 -34.47 -8.23
C GLY A 6 -24.23 -34.75 -7.53
N GLN A 7 -23.15 -34.28 -8.10
CA GLN A 7 -21.85 -34.19 -7.41
C GLN A 7 -21.85 -32.96 -6.50
N SER A 8 -21.88 -33.19 -5.20
CA SER A 8 -21.63 -32.19 -4.18
C SER A 8 -20.15 -31.78 -4.26
N ALA A 9 -19.90 -30.51 -4.55
CA ALA A 9 -18.57 -29.94 -4.49
C ALA A 9 -18.01 -30.02 -3.06
N PRO A 10 -16.72 -30.39 -2.87
CA PRO A 10 -16.11 -30.47 -1.56
C PRO A 10 -16.07 -29.09 -0.90
N GLY A 11 -16.44 -29.06 0.36
CA GLY A 11 -16.59 -27.86 1.17
C GLY A 11 -15.34 -26.99 1.20
N MET A 12 -15.45 -25.81 0.65
CA MET A 12 -14.45 -24.77 0.78
C MET A 12 -14.39 -24.33 2.25
N ASN A 13 -13.22 -24.43 2.85
CA ASN A 13 -12.96 -24.06 4.24
C ASN A 13 -13.45 -22.62 4.53
N HIS A 14 -14.23 -22.45 5.59
CA HIS A 14 -14.76 -21.17 6.06
C HIS A 14 -13.68 -20.05 6.21
N ARG A 15 -12.41 -20.44 6.37
CA ARG A 15 -11.28 -19.51 6.51
C ARG A 15 -10.96 -18.69 5.25
N GLN A 16 -11.30 -19.18 4.05
CA GLN A 16 -11.00 -18.47 2.80
C GLN A 16 -12.11 -17.49 2.37
N ARG A 17 -13.30 -17.56 2.97
CA ARG A 17 -14.45 -16.74 2.55
C ARG A 17 -14.32 -15.25 2.88
N PHE A 18 -13.52 -14.90 3.89
CA PHE A 18 -13.36 -13.51 4.33
C PHE A 18 -12.60 -12.66 3.32
N LEU A 19 -11.52 -13.21 2.74
CA LEU A 19 -10.64 -12.50 1.83
C LEU A 19 -11.17 -12.48 0.39
N ASN A 20 -11.84 -13.56 -0.04
CA ASN A 20 -12.35 -13.66 -1.41
C ASN A 20 -13.60 -12.82 -1.68
N ARG A 21 -14.33 -12.36 -0.66
CA ARG A 21 -15.48 -11.47 -0.84
C ARG A 21 -15.12 -10.00 -1.00
N VAL A 22 -13.90 -9.61 -0.58
CA VAL A 22 -13.47 -8.21 -0.61
C VAL A 22 -12.87 -7.82 -1.97
N LEU A 23 -12.42 -8.80 -2.79
CA LEU A 23 -11.86 -8.50 -4.12
C LEU A 23 -11.99 -9.68 -5.12
N PRO A 24 -13.07 -9.81 -5.86
CA PRO A 24 -13.01 -10.47 -7.15
C PRO A 24 -12.79 -9.38 -8.22
N LEU A 25 -11.53 -9.03 -8.50
CA LEU A 25 -11.20 -8.18 -9.64
C LEU A 25 -10.39 -8.97 -10.65
N ALA A 26 -11.00 -9.13 -11.82
CA ALA A 26 -10.40 -9.79 -12.97
C ALA A 26 -9.12 -9.05 -13.41
N LEU A 27 -8.04 -9.80 -13.60
CA LEU A 27 -6.82 -9.33 -14.23
C LEU A 27 -7.08 -9.03 -15.71
N GLY A 28 -7.17 -7.74 -16.06
CA GLY A 28 -7.00 -7.26 -17.41
C GLY A 28 -5.65 -6.52 -17.48
N VAL A 29 -4.70 -7.08 -18.22
CA VAL A 29 -3.39 -6.48 -18.46
C VAL A 29 -3.56 -5.32 -19.45
N PHE A 30 -3.38 -4.08 -19.00
CA PHE A 30 -3.07 -2.95 -19.87
C PHE A 30 -2.05 -2.04 -19.17
N GLY A 31 -0.84 -2.02 -19.72
CA GLY A 31 0.22 -1.12 -19.29
C GLY A 31 -0.10 0.34 -19.64
N PHE A 32 -0.18 1.17 -18.62
CA PHE A 32 -0.06 2.63 -18.76
C PHE A 32 0.80 3.14 -17.60
N SER A 33 2.04 3.48 -17.92
CA SER A 33 2.95 4.15 -16.98
C SER A 33 2.55 5.62 -16.88
N LEU A 34 1.64 5.95 -15.98
CA LEU A 34 1.49 7.31 -15.49
C LEU A 34 2.59 7.57 -14.47
N GLY A 35 3.55 8.38 -14.87
CA GLY A 35 4.58 8.92 -13.98
C GLY A 35 3.92 9.72 -12.85
N LEU A 36 3.69 9.06 -11.73
CA LEU A 36 3.37 9.74 -10.47
C LEU A 36 4.61 10.54 -10.10
N ALA A 37 4.51 11.87 -10.14
CA ALA A 37 5.51 12.75 -9.58
C ALA A 37 5.67 12.36 -8.10
N SER A 38 6.67 11.56 -7.79
CA SER A 38 7.06 11.26 -6.43
C SER A 38 7.28 12.58 -5.70
N PRO A 39 6.78 12.76 -4.47
CA PRO A 39 7.12 13.93 -3.69
C PRO A 39 8.64 14.08 -3.70
N ALA A 40 9.11 15.27 -4.00
CA ALA A 40 10.53 15.58 -4.13
C ALA A 40 11.24 15.12 -2.84
N ARG A 41 11.95 14.01 -2.93
CA ARG A 41 12.75 13.48 -1.83
C ARG A 41 13.93 14.42 -1.64
N ALA A 42 14.15 14.86 -0.42
CA ALA A 42 15.40 15.51 -0.07
C ALA A 42 16.52 14.49 -0.25
N GLU A 43 17.51 14.82 -1.05
CA GLU A 43 18.64 13.96 -1.33
C GLU A 43 19.86 14.58 -0.67
N VAL A 44 20.76 13.75 -0.17
CA VAL A 44 22.06 14.21 0.34
C VAL A 44 23.08 14.01 -0.77
N VAL A 45 23.52 15.09 -1.37
CA VAL A 45 24.63 15.08 -2.33
C VAL A 45 25.93 15.29 -1.56
N GLU A 46 26.78 14.28 -1.48
CA GLU A 46 28.11 14.37 -0.91
C GLU A 46 29.12 14.67 -2.01
N LEU A 47 29.84 15.78 -1.85
CA LEU A 47 30.89 16.18 -2.78
C LEU A 47 32.23 15.51 -2.46
N LEU A 48 33.18 15.57 -3.36
CA LEU A 48 34.52 14.98 -3.17
C LEU A 48 35.28 15.62 -2.00
N ASP A 49 35.01 16.89 -1.69
CA ASP A 49 35.54 17.60 -0.53
C ASP A 49 34.85 17.24 0.79
N LYS A 50 33.96 16.24 0.79
CA LYS A 50 33.12 15.77 1.92
C LYS A 50 32.01 16.75 2.33
N THR A 51 31.81 17.85 1.60
CA THR A 51 30.63 18.72 1.81
C THR A 51 29.36 17.95 1.53
N LYS A 52 28.38 18.03 2.44
CA LYS A 52 27.05 17.39 2.29
C LYS A 52 26.01 18.48 2.04
N LEU A 53 25.33 18.37 0.91
CA LEU A 53 24.25 19.26 0.51
C LEU A 53 22.91 18.52 0.64
N ASN A 54 21.98 19.08 1.42
CA ASN A 54 20.58 18.64 1.37
C ASN A 54 19.97 19.31 0.14
N ALA A 55 19.76 18.52 -0.90
CA ALA A 55 19.38 19.01 -2.21
C ALA A 55 18.16 18.25 -2.73
N LYS A 56 17.48 18.86 -3.68
CA LYS A 56 16.53 18.20 -4.56
C LYS A 56 17.16 18.11 -5.94
N ILE A 57 17.37 16.89 -6.44
CA ILE A 57 17.83 16.72 -7.82
C ILE A 57 16.67 17.06 -8.75
N VAL A 58 16.88 18.06 -9.61
CA VAL A 58 15.89 18.52 -10.59
C VAL A 58 16.03 17.72 -11.88
N HIS A 59 17.26 17.61 -12.41
CA HIS A 59 17.59 16.77 -13.55
C HIS A 59 19.11 16.53 -13.65
N PHE A 60 19.46 15.53 -14.46
CA PHE A 60 20.82 15.25 -14.87
C PHE A 60 20.89 15.31 -16.40
N TYR A 61 21.80 16.15 -16.91
CA TYR A 61 22.03 16.28 -18.33
C TYR A 61 23.50 16.62 -18.62
N ASP A 62 24.07 15.97 -19.62
CA ASP A 62 25.44 16.17 -20.10
C ASP A 62 26.49 16.18 -18.97
N GLY A 63 26.42 15.20 -18.08
CA GLY A 63 27.35 15.06 -16.96
C GLY A 63 27.16 16.08 -15.83
N VAL A 64 26.11 16.91 -15.86
CA VAL A 64 25.84 17.95 -14.86
C VAL A 64 24.52 17.69 -14.15
N TYR A 65 24.56 17.63 -12.84
CA TYR A 65 23.37 17.63 -11.99
C TYR A 65 22.89 19.06 -11.76
N THR A 66 21.64 19.32 -12.04
CA THR A 66 20.96 20.54 -11.59
C THR A 66 20.22 20.19 -10.31
N VAL A 67 20.60 20.83 -9.22
CA VAL A 67 20.05 20.60 -7.88
C VAL A 67 19.48 21.88 -7.31
N GLU A 68 18.47 21.76 -6.46
CA GLU A 68 17.91 22.87 -5.69
C GLU A 68 18.35 22.70 -4.23
N VAL A 69 19.10 23.66 -3.70
CA VAL A 69 19.58 23.71 -2.31
C VAL A 69 19.02 24.98 -1.66
N ALA A 70 18.24 24.83 -0.60
CA ALA A 70 17.61 25.96 0.10
C ALA A 70 16.84 26.94 -0.83
N GLY A 71 16.18 26.41 -1.86
CA GLY A 71 15.43 27.19 -2.84
C GLY A 71 16.29 27.84 -3.96
N GLN A 72 17.60 27.58 -3.97
CA GLN A 72 18.51 28.08 -5.02
C GLN A 72 18.95 26.94 -5.93
N THR A 73 18.87 27.19 -7.24
CA THR A 73 19.33 26.23 -8.24
C THR A 73 20.83 26.27 -8.40
N GLN A 74 21.50 25.13 -8.30
CA GLN A 74 22.94 24.99 -8.51
C GLN A 74 23.21 23.89 -9.54
N LYS A 75 24.30 24.05 -10.31
CA LYS A 75 24.79 23.07 -11.26
C LYS A 75 26.06 22.44 -10.74
N ILE A 76 26.07 21.12 -10.57
CA ILE A 76 27.17 20.34 -10.00
C ILE A 76 27.60 19.30 -11.03
N PRO A 77 28.83 19.40 -11.58
CA PRO A 77 29.39 18.34 -12.43
C PRO A 77 29.48 17.02 -11.69
N LYS A 78 29.16 15.90 -12.36
CA LYS A 78 29.18 14.56 -11.75
C LYS A 78 30.53 14.19 -11.16
N GLU A 79 31.62 14.71 -11.74
CA GLU A 79 33.00 14.49 -11.30
C GLU A 79 33.27 15.09 -9.90
N LYS A 80 32.46 16.05 -9.45
CA LYS A 80 32.55 16.64 -8.11
C LYS A 80 31.72 15.91 -7.07
N ILE A 81 30.86 14.97 -7.50
CA ILE A 81 29.96 14.23 -6.62
C ILE A 81 30.62 12.91 -6.24
N ARG A 82 30.73 12.67 -4.93
CA ARG A 82 31.19 11.41 -4.36
C ARG A 82 30.07 10.38 -4.25
N SER A 83 28.93 10.83 -3.75
CA SER A 83 27.74 9.97 -3.59
C SER A 83 26.46 10.79 -3.57
N ILE A 84 25.37 10.15 -3.93
CA ILE A 84 24.01 10.69 -3.77
C ILE A 84 23.25 9.70 -2.87
N GLY A 85 22.86 10.19 -1.69
CA GLY A 85 22.05 9.44 -0.73
C GLY A 85 20.61 9.95 -0.75
N PHE A 86 19.66 9.05 -0.86
CA PHE A 86 18.25 9.37 -0.76
C PHE A 86 17.83 9.35 0.70
N GLN A 87 17.38 10.49 1.24
CA GLN A 87 16.74 10.52 2.54
C GLN A 87 15.28 10.11 2.39
N LEU A 88 14.93 9.00 3.01
CA LEU A 88 13.52 8.65 3.15
C LEU A 88 12.87 9.62 4.15
N PRO A 89 11.64 10.09 3.86
CA PRO A 89 10.90 10.84 4.87
C PRO A 89 10.74 9.98 6.13
N PRO A 90 10.66 10.61 7.32
CA PRO A 90 10.43 9.86 8.55
C PRO A 90 9.14 9.06 8.43
N ALA A 91 9.17 7.83 8.98
CA ALA A 91 8.00 6.97 9.01
C ALA A 91 6.84 7.67 9.72
N ARG A 92 5.68 7.65 9.12
CA ARG A 92 4.47 8.30 9.65
C ARG A 92 3.93 7.51 10.86
N PRO A 93 3.58 8.18 11.97
CA PRO A 93 3.13 7.51 13.20
C PRO A 93 1.91 6.61 13.03
N GLU A 94 1.02 6.95 12.09
CA GLU A 94 -0.18 6.18 11.77
C GLU A 94 0.09 4.84 11.10
N PHE A 95 1.31 4.61 10.64
CA PHE A 95 1.77 3.36 10.04
C PHE A 95 2.82 2.64 10.90
N SER A 96 2.98 3.04 12.17
CA SER A 96 4.02 2.51 13.04
C SER A 96 3.80 1.06 13.48
N THR A 97 2.56 0.55 13.38
CA THR A 97 2.22 -0.85 13.65
C THR A 97 1.20 -1.37 12.64
N PRO A 98 1.12 -2.71 12.42
CA PRO A 98 0.09 -3.32 11.57
C PRO A 98 -1.33 -2.96 12.00
N GLU A 99 -1.57 -2.91 13.31
CA GLU A 99 -2.87 -2.59 13.90
C GLU A 99 -3.30 -1.16 13.54
N LYS A 100 -2.39 -0.18 13.66
CA LYS A 100 -2.68 1.22 13.30
C LYS A 100 -2.96 1.36 11.81
N THR A 101 -2.20 0.67 10.96
CA THR A 101 -2.44 0.66 9.52
C THR A 101 -3.82 0.07 9.19
N PHE A 102 -4.18 -1.03 9.85
CA PHE A 102 -5.49 -1.66 9.67
C PHE A 102 -6.64 -0.73 10.10
N GLU A 103 -6.52 -0.08 11.25
CA GLU A 103 -7.52 0.88 11.73
C GLU A 103 -7.64 2.11 10.82
N ARG A 104 -6.51 2.62 10.33
CA ARG A 104 -6.49 3.70 9.32
C ARG A 104 -7.21 3.29 8.05
N TRP A 105 -6.92 2.10 7.52
CA TRP A 105 -7.58 1.54 6.35
C TRP A 105 -9.09 1.43 6.55
N ARG A 106 -9.51 0.85 7.66
CA ARG A 106 -10.92 0.69 8.01
C ARG A 106 -11.63 2.04 8.07
N LYS A 107 -11.03 3.02 8.78
CA LYS A 107 -11.59 4.38 8.88
C LYS A 107 -11.66 5.05 7.52
N ALA A 108 -10.60 4.99 6.73
CA ALA A 108 -10.56 5.59 5.39
C ALA A 108 -11.63 4.99 4.48
N LEU A 109 -11.86 3.68 4.55
CA LEU A 109 -12.91 3.00 3.77
C LEU A 109 -14.31 3.44 4.21
N THR A 110 -14.57 3.54 5.51
CA THR A 110 -15.85 4.06 6.05
C THR A 110 -16.09 5.51 5.64
N ASP A 111 -15.03 6.35 5.71
CA ASP A 111 -15.10 7.77 5.35
C ASP A 111 -15.20 8.00 3.82
N GLY A 112 -15.01 6.96 3.00
CA GLY A 112 -14.95 7.08 1.53
C GLY A 112 -13.66 7.73 1.01
N ALA A 113 -12.64 7.85 1.82
CA ALA A 113 -11.36 8.47 1.49
C ALA A 113 -10.44 7.46 0.77
N MET A 114 -10.70 7.23 -0.52
CA MET A 114 -10.05 6.17 -1.30
C MET A 114 -8.55 6.38 -1.49
N ASP A 115 -8.08 7.61 -1.57
CA ASP A 115 -6.66 7.95 -1.55
C ASP A 115 -5.96 7.42 -0.29
N ARG A 116 -6.60 7.55 0.87
CA ARG A 116 -6.10 7.02 2.14
C ARG A 116 -6.21 5.51 2.23
N VAL A 117 -7.21 4.90 1.59
CA VAL A 117 -7.31 3.44 1.47
C VAL A 117 -6.12 2.91 0.68
N VAL A 118 -5.82 3.49 -0.49
CA VAL A 118 -4.68 3.12 -1.34
C VAL A 118 -3.35 3.30 -0.59
N ASP A 119 -3.18 4.39 0.15
CA ASP A 119 -1.97 4.67 0.93
C ASP A 119 -1.67 3.62 2.02
N CYS A 120 -2.67 2.87 2.48
CA CYS A 120 -2.47 1.78 3.43
C CYS A 120 -1.84 0.53 2.81
N TYR A 121 -1.84 0.38 1.50
CA TYR A 121 -1.27 -0.78 0.81
C TYR A 121 0.21 -0.59 0.46
N ALA A 122 0.93 -1.69 0.28
CA ALA A 122 2.31 -1.69 -0.16
C ALA A 122 2.46 -0.98 -1.51
N LEU A 123 3.57 -0.25 -1.69
CA LEU A 123 3.80 0.67 -2.81
C LEU A 123 3.57 0.02 -4.17
N MET A 124 4.02 -1.24 -4.32
CA MET A 124 3.85 -2.00 -5.56
C MET A 124 2.39 -2.21 -5.97
N TYR A 125 1.45 -2.18 -5.01
CA TYR A 125 0.02 -2.37 -5.27
C TYR A 125 -0.74 -1.05 -5.39
N GLN A 126 -0.18 0.07 -4.95
CA GLN A 126 -0.88 1.36 -4.94
C GLN A 126 -1.27 1.82 -6.35
N GLY A 127 -0.37 1.68 -7.33
CA GLY A 127 -0.66 2.03 -8.72
C GLY A 127 -1.79 1.18 -9.34
N LEU A 128 -1.75 -0.12 -9.08
CA LEU A 128 -2.80 -1.04 -9.54
C LEU A 128 -4.16 -0.72 -8.90
N LEU A 129 -4.18 -0.54 -7.58
CA LEU A 129 -5.41 -0.20 -6.85
C LEU A 129 -5.98 1.15 -7.28
N ALA A 130 -5.14 2.17 -7.45
CA ALA A 130 -5.57 3.48 -7.89
C ALA A 130 -6.22 3.43 -9.30
N SER A 131 -5.62 2.68 -10.23
CA SER A 131 -6.16 2.51 -11.58
C SER A 131 -7.51 1.78 -11.59
N GLN A 132 -7.64 0.76 -10.74
CA GLN A 132 -8.87 -0.02 -10.61
C GLN A 132 -9.98 0.79 -9.91
N MET A 133 -9.64 1.58 -8.90
CA MET A 133 -10.61 2.42 -8.17
C MET A 133 -11.23 3.50 -9.03
N GLY A 134 -10.51 4.04 -10.02
CA GLY A 134 -11.06 5.01 -10.99
C GLY A 134 -12.22 4.44 -11.83
N GLN A 135 -12.30 3.12 -11.97
CA GLN A 135 -13.32 2.43 -12.76
C GLN A 135 -14.37 1.68 -11.90
N ALA A 136 -14.16 1.58 -10.60
CA ALA A 136 -14.87 0.65 -9.72
C ALA A 136 -15.85 1.33 -8.74
N GLY A 137 -16.47 2.44 -9.12
CA GLY A 137 -17.38 3.20 -8.22
C GLY A 137 -18.41 2.36 -7.48
N ASP A 138 -19.01 1.36 -8.15
CA ASP A 138 -19.99 0.47 -7.51
C ASP A 138 -19.34 -0.59 -6.60
N ALA A 139 -18.13 -1.08 -6.94
CA ALA A 139 -17.39 -1.98 -6.09
C ALA A 139 -16.95 -1.30 -4.78
N ILE A 140 -16.54 -0.04 -4.85
CA ILE A 140 -16.21 0.78 -3.69
C ILE A 140 -17.41 0.96 -2.77
N LYS A 141 -18.57 1.35 -3.33
CA LYS A 141 -19.82 1.47 -2.55
C LYS A 141 -20.22 0.15 -1.90
N LYS A 142 -19.98 -0.97 -2.58
CA LYS A 142 -20.23 -2.31 -2.02
C LYS A 142 -19.30 -2.59 -0.86
N MET A 143 -17.99 -2.31 -1.00
CA MET A 143 -17.02 -2.45 0.09
C MET A 143 -17.38 -1.58 1.28
N GLN A 144 -17.78 -0.33 1.06
CA GLN A 144 -18.24 0.56 2.13
C GLN A 144 -19.44 -0.04 2.88
N LYS A 145 -20.46 -0.53 2.17
CA LYS A 145 -21.62 -1.20 2.78
C LYS A 145 -21.26 -2.49 3.54
N GLU A 146 -20.22 -3.20 3.11
CA GLU A 146 -19.73 -4.38 3.82
C GLU A 146 -19.02 -4.03 5.12
N VAL A 147 -18.29 -2.91 5.15
CA VAL A 147 -17.59 -2.42 6.35
C VAL A 147 -18.54 -1.69 7.29
N ASP A 148 -19.52 -0.98 6.73
CA ASP A 148 -20.52 -0.26 7.51
C ASP A 148 -21.36 -1.21 8.39
N GLY A 149 -21.49 -0.85 9.67
CA GLY A 149 -22.15 -1.70 10.67
C GLY A 149 -21.39 -2.98 11.06
N THR A 150 -20.20 -3.21 10.49
CA THR A 150 -19.34 -4.33 10.84
C THR A 150 -18.40 -3.98 11.98
N LYS A 151 -18.42 -4.81 13.05
CA LYS A 151 -17.46 -4.73 14.14
C LYS A 151 -16.20 -5.54 13.78
N PHE A 152 -15.04 -4.91 13.90
CA PHE A 152 -13.75 -5.57 13.72
C PHE A 152 -13.05 -5.69 15.07
N GLN A 153 -12.49 -6.85 15.35
CA GLN A 153 -11.71 -7.10 16.55
C GLN A 153 -10.40 -7.80 16.18
N ILE A 154 -9.28 -7.18 16.52
CA ILE A 154 -7.96 -7.80 16.36
C ILE A 154 -7.82 -8.86 17.46
N LYS A 155 -7.65 -10.12 17.06
CA LYS A 155 -7.52 -11.28 17.96
C LYS A 155 -6.08 -11.69 18.20
N GLY A 156 -5.18 -11.23 17.36
CA GLY A 156 -3.75 -11.53 17.49
C GLY A 156 -2.93 -10.82 16.41
N SER A 157 -1.67 -10.66 16.71
CA SER A 157 -0.67 -10.09 15.81
C SER A 157 0.59 -10.94 15.89
N THR A 158 1.17 -11.24 14.74
CA THR A 158 2.44 -11.97 14.64
C THR A 158 3.35 -11.19 13.71
N THR A 159 4.55 -10.83 14.19
CA THR A 159 5.56 -10.11 13.41
C THR A 159 6.81 -10.97 13.27
N LYS A 160 7.33 -11.06 12.05
CA LYS A 160 8.59 -11.75 11.71
C LYS A 160 9.43 -10.85 10.80
N GLY A 161 10.40 -10.14 11.38
CA GLY A 161 11.22 -9.18 10.64
C GLY A 161 10.38 -8.08 9.99
N GLU A 162 10.42 -7.98 8.68
CA GLU A 162 9.69 -6.98 7.88
C GLU A 162 8.30 -7.45 7.44
N THR A 163 7.78 -8.56 7.95
CA THR A 163 6.44 -9.06 7.67
C THR A 163 5.62 -9.21 8.93
N ALA A 164 4.30 -9.02 8.83
CA ALA A 164 3.39 -9.25 9.93
C ALA A 164 2.05 -9.80 9.43
N THR A 165 1.34 -10.46 10.33
CA THR A 165 -0.02 -10.96 10.10
C THR A 165 -0.91 -10.58 11.26
N LEU A 166 -2.04 -9.94 10.98
CA LEU A 166 -3.11 -9.71 11.95
C LEU A 166 -4.21 -10.76 11.77
N LYS A 167 -4.61 -11.36 12.86
CA LYS A 167 -5.82 -12.18 12.95
C LYS A 167 -6.97 -11.27 13.34
N VAL A 168 -7.94 -11.08 12.44
CA VAL A 168 -9.05 -10.15 12.61
C VAL A 168 -10.36 -10.90 12.60
N GLN A 169 -11.15 -10.75 13.66
CA GLN A 169 -12.54 -11.19 13.71
C GLN A 169 -13.42 -10.06 13.17
N ARG A 170 -14.33 -10.42 12.28
CA ARG A 170 -15.38 -9.57 11.76
C ARG A 170 -16.72 -10.07 12.29
N GLN A 171 -17.56 -9.16 12.74
CA GLN A 171 -18.94 -9.44 13.16
C GLN A 171 -19.90 -8.46 12.51
N LYS A 172 -20.92 -9.00 11.81
CA LYS A 172 -22.00 -8.21 11.21
C LYS A 172 -23.34 -8.88 11.55
N GLY A 173 -24.11 -8.25 12.43
CA GLY A 173 -25.30 -8.87 13.01
C GLY A 173 -24.92 -10.12 13.81
N GLU A 174 -25.52 -11.26 13.46
CA GLU A 174 -25.24 -12.57 14.06
C GLU A 174 -24.08 -13.30 13.38
N ASP A 175 -23.70 -12.89 12.16
CA ASP A 175 -22.60 -13.49 11.41
C ASP A 175 -21.25 -13.08 11.99
N SER A 176 -20.39 -14.07 12.24
CA SER A 176 -19.01 -13.83 12.68
C SER A 176 -18.05 -14.72 11.93
N ASP A 177 -16.98 -14.13 11.41
CA ASP A 177 -15.89 -14.85 10.79
C ASP A 177 -14.53 -14.31 11.23
N THR A 178 -13.47 -15.07 10.98
CA THR A 178 -12.11 -14.67 11.29
C THR A 178 -11.23 -14.83 10.06
N GLY A 179 -10.49 -13.80 9.73
CA GLY A 179 -9.54 -13.80 8.62
C GLY A 179 -8.15 -13.32 9.06
N GLU A 180 -7.20 -13.43 8.15
CA GLU A 180 -5.84 -12.94 8.33
C GLU A 180 -5.55 -11.82 7.33
N VAL A 181 -4.90 -10.77 7.81
CA VAL A 181 -4.45 -9.64 7.01
C VAL A 181 -2.94 -9.60 7.09
N ALA A 182 -2.29 -9.69 5.93
CA ALA A 182 -0.84 -9.69 5.81
C ALA A 182 -0.30 -8.27 5.60
N PHE A 183 0.88 -8.01 6.16
CA PHE A 183 1.58 -6.74 6.10
C PHE A 183 3.04 -6.93 5.74
N ILE A 184 3.60 -5.90 5.12
CA ILE A 184 5.03 -5.73 4.91
C ILE A 184 5.47 -4.38 5.45
N ARG A 185 6.71 -4.29 5.93
CA ARG A 185 7.29 -3.03 6.38
C ARG A 185 8.10 -2.41 5.25
N GLU A 186 7.68 -1.23 4.79
CA GLU A 186 8.34 -0.46 3.74
C GLU A 186 8.74 0.91 4.28
N ASN A 187 10.03 1.24 4.22
CA ASN A 187 10.55 2.54 4.68
C ASN A 187 10.17 2.87 6.14
N GLY A 188 10.10 1.85 7.01
CA GLY A 188 9.71 2.00 8.40
C GLY A 188 8.20 2.03 8.66
N GLU A 189 7.37 2.01 7.61
CA GLU A 189 5.90 1.99 7.69
C GLU A 189 5.35 0.59 7.42
N TRP A 190 4.35 0.17 8.18
CA TRP A 190 3.62 -1.06 7.91
C TRP A 190 2.57 -0.82 6.84
N LYS A 191 2.57 -1.65 5.80
CA LYS A 191 1.68 -1.57 4.65
C LYS A 191 0.97 -2.91 4.45
N MET A 192 -0.31 -2.85 4.08
CA MET A 192 -1.11 -4.05 3.81
C MET A 192 -0.70 -4.70 2.49
N LEU A 193 -0.73 -6.01 2.47
CA LEU A 193 -0.70 -6.79 1.24
C LEU A 193 -2.13 -7.14 0.82
N PRO A 194 -2.46 -7.14 -0.48
CA PRO A 194 -3.75 -7.63 -0.94
C PRO A 194 -3.89 -9.12 -0.58
N PRO A 195 -5.14 -9.60 -0.43
CA PRO A 195 -5.40 -11.01 -0.19
C PRO A 195 -4.75 -11.86 -1.29
N GLN A 196 -4.00 -12.87 -0.88
CA GLN A 196 -3.50 -13.88 -1.82
C GLN A 196 -4.67 -14.81 -2.17
N GLN A 197 -4.91 -14.99 -3.45
CA GLN A 197 -5.92 -15.91 -3.97
C GLN A 197 -5.46 -17.35 -3.87
#